data_8455fee492d2a7d46a96cbbf86531175
#
_entry.id   8455fee492d2a7d46a96cbbf86531175
#
_cell.length_a   1.000
_cell.length_b   1.000
_cell.length_c   1.000
_cell.angle_alpha   90.00
_cell.angle_beta   90.00
_cell.angle_gamma   90.00
#
_symmetry.space_group_name_H-M   'P 1'
#
loop_
_entity.id
_entity.type
_entity.pdbx_description
1 polymer ?
#
loop_
_entity_poly.entity_id
_entity_poly.type
_entity_poly.pdbx_seq_one_letter_code
_entity_poly.pdbx_strand_id
1 'polypeptide(L)'
;MEKRVIAIILTFTIGISTLSGCGSKAGEEVPQAVTNTTVETEKVAESKIEESEQTSGESTENLEALGDIDVDKGLFNVTLTIPKDFIGEATQEDLDDLAKEKGIKSITLNSDGSATYVMSKAKHEEMVSDVRKQINDSLQEMVGSETYPNIIAISADDDFTNFTVTTKNKELDFAESFGVMALYMYGSMYAVFSGEEVDNIHVEFVNADSGEVISSGASKDMKS
;
A
#
# COMPACT_ATOMS: atom_id res chain seq x y z
N MET A 1 25.19 -17.43 -9.39
CA MET A 1 23.76 -17.20 -9.74
C MET A 1 23.07 -16.99 -8.43
N GLU A 2 22.77 -15.75 -8.08
CA GLU A 2 22.08 -15.44 -6.83
C GLU A 2 20.61 -15.84 -6.99
N LYS A 3 20.18 -16.76 -6.14
CA LYS A 3 18.78 -17.18 -6.03
C LYS A 3 17.99 -15.99 -5.45
N ARG A 4 17.42 -15.18 -6.31
CA ARG A 4 16.39 -14.20 -5.91
C ARG A 4 15.11 -14.98 -5.66
N VAL A 5 15.00 -15.53 -4.47
CA VAL A 5 13.83 -16.28 -4.02
C VAL A 5 12.68 -15.29 -3.85
N ILE A 6 11.64 -15.56 -4.58
CA ILE A 6 10.35 -14.88 -4.58
C ILE A 6 9.69 -15.06 -3.21
N ALA A 7 9.95 -14.14 -2.32
CA ALA A 7 9.29 -14.04 -1.03
C ALA A 7 8.03 -13.14 -1.14
N ILE A 8 7.18 -13.36 -2.16
CA ILE A 8 6.15 -12.38 -2.53
C ILE A 8 4.85 -12.53 -1.73
N ILE A 9 4.57 -13.63 -1.05
CA ILE A 9 3.26 -13.83 -0.42
C ILE A 9 3.26 -13.78 1.11
N LEU A 10 4.41 -13.78 1.77
CA LEU A 10 4.45 -13.74 3.24
C LEU A 10 5.41 -12.71 3.82
N THR A 11 6.06 -11.94 2.96
CA THR A 11 6.76 -10.72 3.35
C THR A 11 6.37 -9.62 2.37
N PHE A 12 5.12 -9.22 2.41
CA PHE A 12 4.70 -7.98 1.79
C PHE A 12 5.26 -6.85 2.66
N THR A 13 6.56 -6.63 2.55
CA THR A 13 7.12 -5.36 2.97
C THR A 13 6.61 -4.34 1.96
N ILE A 14 5.52 -3.67 2.31
CA ILE A 14 5.11 -2.44 1.65
C ILE A 14 6.25 -1.46 1.96
N GLY A 15 7.30 -1.54 1.15
CA GLY A 15 8.40 -0.62 1.20
C GLY A 15 7.88 0.74 0.76
N ILE A 16 7.52 1.58 1.71
CA ILE A 16 7.50 3.01 1.47
C ILE A 16 8.95 3.36 1.17
N SER A 17 9.26 3.51 -0.13
CA SER A 17 10.59 3.93 -0.58
C SER A 17 10.84 5.32 -0.03
N THR A 18 11.56 5.38 1.08
CA THR A 18 12.11 6.63 1.57
C THR A 18 13.08 7.14 0.51
N LEU A 19 12.70 8.16 -0.22
CA LEU A 19 13.59 8.96 -1.04
C LEU A 19 14.57 9.66 -0.10
N SER A 20 15.67 8.98 0.23
CA SER A 20 16.81 9.57 0.93
C SER A 20 17.44 10.62 0.02
N GLY A 21 17.04 11.86 0.19
CA GLY A 21 17.71 13.03 -0.36
C GLY A 21 19.11 13.16 0.23
N CYS A 22 20.12 12.97 -0.60
CA CYS A 22 21.53 13.16 -0.25
C CYS A 22 21.81 14.64 -0.01
N GLY A 23 21.90 15.08 1.24
CA GLY A 23 22.34 16.40 1.65
C GLY A 23 23.82 16.38 2.04
N SER A 24 24.68 16.95 1.21
CA SER A 24 26.10 17.14 1.52
C SER A 24 26.31 18.29 2.50
N LYS A 25 27.12 18.01 3.53
CA LYS A 25 27.69 19.00 4.46
C LYS A 25 28.81 19.80 3.79
N ALA A 26 28.92 21.09 4.11
CA ALA A 26 30.07 21.67 4.83
C ALA A 26 30.08 23.20 4.74
N GLY A 27 30.39 23.82 5.89
CA GLY A 27 31.31 24.96 6.02
C GLY A 27 30.72 26.32 6.34
N GLU A 28 30.87 26.69 7.59
CA GLU A 28 31.06 28.00 8.25
C GLU A 28 31.41 29.21 7.37
N GLU A 29 30.81 30.35 7.60
CA GLU A 29 31.24 31.56 8.32
C GLU A 29 30.40 32.79 7.91
N VAL A 30 30.03 33.59 8.90
CA VAL A 30 29.43 34.94 8.81
C VAL A 30 30.62 35.97 8.80
N PRO A 31 30.56 37.22 8.33
CA PRO A 31 29.53 38.23 8.58
C PRO A 31 29.26 39.33 7.52
N GLN A 32 28.07 39.94 7.70
CA GLN A 32 27.68 41.37 7.50
C GLN A 32 28.08 42.17 6.25
N ALA A 33 27.17 42.78 5.56
CA ALA A 33 26.65 44.14 5.65
C ALA A 33 26.11 44.73 4.33
N VAL A 34 24.91 45.22 4.44
CA VAL A 34 24.30 46.47 3.88
C VAL A 34 24.28 46.77 2.35
N THR A 35 23.07 47.12 1.96
CA THR A 35 22.52 48.18 1.12
C THR A 35 22.21 47.97 -0.35
N ASN A 36 20.91 48.18 -0.55
CA ASN A 36 20.21 49.00 -1.57
C ASN A 36 20.09 48.58 -3.05
N THR A 37 18.82 48.40 -3.38
CA THR A 37 18.05 49.05 -4.49
C THR A 37 18.46 48.71 -5.94
N THR A 38 17.58 48.07 -6.67
CA THR A 38 16.82 48.66 -7.75
C THR A 38 15.96 47.59 -8.45
N VAL A 39 14.74 47.98 -8.70
CA VAL A 39 13.70 47.30 -9.51
C VAL A 39 14.19 47.16 -10.94
N GLU A 40 14.08 45.97 -11.49
CA GLU A 40 13.78 45.84 -12.95
C GLU A 40 13.07 44.54 -13.23
N THR A 41 11.93 44.72 -13.84
CA THR A 41 11.01 43.73 -14.39
C THR A 41 11.68 43.06 -15.59
N GLU A 42 11.72 41.73 -15.63
CA GLU A 42 11.47 41.00 -16.87
C GLU A 42 11.40 39.49 -16.71
N LYS A 43 10.33 38.99 -17.31
CA LYS A 43 10.20 37.73 -18.05
C LYS A 43 10.02 36.44 -17.31
N VAL A 44 8.72 36.09 -17.21
CA VAL A 44 8.19 34.74 -17.06
C VAL A 44 8.92 33.80 -18.00
N ALA A 45 9.71 32.90 -17.43
CA ALA A 45 10.14 31.69 -18.11
C ALA A 45 9.21 30.57 -17.62
N GLU A 46 8.37 30.14 -18.53
CA GLU A 46 7.50 28.99 -18.49
C GLU A 46 8.37 27.74 -18.24
N SER A 47 8.45 27.31 -17.00
CA SER A 47 9.04 26.04 -16.61
C SER A 47 7.99 24.97 -16.82
N LYS A 48 8.13 24.26 -17.92
CA LYS A 48 7.43 23.05 -18.27
C LYS A 48 7.57 22.06 -17.14
N ILE A 49 6.50 21.87 -16.37
CA ILE A 49 6.36 20.78 -15.43
C ILE A 49 6.19 19.53 -16.30
N GLU A 50 7.24 18.72 -16.39
CA GLU A 50 7.08 17.36 -16.88
C GLU A 50 6.32 16.60 -15.82
N GLU A 51 5.05 16.41 -16.06
CA GLU A 51 4.10 15.57 -15.35
C GLU A 51 4.67 14.15 -15.33
N SER A 52 5.08 13.69 -14.15
CA SER A 52 5.43 12.29 -13.97
C SER A 52 4.13 11.48 -13.80
N GLU A 53 3.53 11.10 -14.91
CA GLU A 53 2.33 10.25 -15.00
C GLU A 53 2.56 8.79 -14.57
N GLN A 54 3.62 8.47 -13.85
CA GLN A 54 4.04 7.07 -13.67
C GLN A 54 3.62 6.42 -12.35
N THR A 55 2.98 7.15 -11.44
CA THR A 55 2.66 6.59 -10.11
C THR A 55 1.18 6.23 -9.93
N SER A 56 0.26 6.81 -10.69
CA SER A 56 -1.18 6.50 -10.55
C SER A 56 -1.59 5.23 -11.30
N GLY A 57 -0.90 4.88 -12.40
CA GLY A 57 -1.19 3.66 -13.16
C GLY A 57 -0.85 2.38 -12.39
N GLU A 58 0.29 2.34 -11.73
CA GLU A 58 0.75 1.14 -11.00
C GLU A 58 -0.13 0.82 -9.79
N SER A 59 -0.67 1.83 -9.10
CA SER A 59 -1.56 1.63 -7.96
C SER A 59 -2.95 1.12 -8.35
N THR A 60 -3.48 1.55 -9.49
CA THR A 60 -4.77 1.07 -10.01
C THR A 60 -4.67 -0.33 -10.61
N GLU A 61 -3.57 -0.64 -11.32
CA GLU A 61 -3.31 -1.99 -11.84
C GLU A 61 -3.16 -3.01 -10.70
N ASN A 62 -2.51 -2.65 -9.59
CA ASN A 62 -2.41 -3.51 -8.41
C ASN A 62 -3.78 -3.74 -7.75
N LEU A 63 -4.67 -2.76 -7.75
CA LEU A 63 -6.01 -2.91 -7.20
C LEU A 63 -6.90 -3.82 -8.08
N GLU A 64 -6.78 -3.70 -9.40
CA GLU A 64 -7.47 -4.57 -10.35
C GLU A 64 -6.95 -6.02 -10.26
N ALA A 65 -5.64 -6.21 -10.16
CA ALA A 65 -5.03 -7.53 -10.03
C ALA A 65 -5.42 -8.26 -8.73
N LEU A 66 -5.72 -7.54 -7.65
CA LEU A 66 -6.27 -8.14 -6.43
C LEU A 66 -7.66 -8.76 -6.65
N GLY A 67 -8.48 -8.20 -7.54
CA GLY A 67 -9.81 -8.72 -7.87
C GLY A 67 -9.78 -10.06 -8.61
N ASP A 68 -8.64 -10.46 -9.17
CA ASP A 68 -8.47 -11.74 -9.87
C ASP A 68 -8.03 -12.89 -8.94
N ILE A 69 -7.81 -12.61 -7.66
CA ILE A 69 -7.51 -13.63 -6.66
C ILE A 69 -8.80 -14.33 -6.25
N ASP A 70 -8.84 -15.66 -6.40
CA ASP A 70 -9.99 -16.49 -6.05
C ASP A 70 -9.72 -17.34 -4.82
N VAL A 71 -10.67 -17.36 -3.87
CA VAL A 71 -10.60 -18.13 -2.62
C VAL A 71 -11.80 -19.06 -2.49
N ASP A 72 -11.56 -20.35 -2.66
CA ASP A 72 -12.56 -21.40 -2.38
C ASP A 72 -12.37 -22.00 -0.99
N LYS A 73 -13.35 -21.75 -0.10
CA LYS A 73 -13.39 -22.27 1.28
C LYS A 73 -14.10 -23.62 1.33
N GLY A 74 -13.46 -24.69 0.85
CA GLY A 74 -13.97 -26.05 0.96
C GLY A 74 -14.15 -26.57 2.39
N LEU A 75 -14.66 -27.79 2.56
CA LEU A 75 -14.94 -28.38 3.88
C LEU A 75 -13.69 -28.54 4.76
N PHE A 76 -12.57 -28.94 4.17
CA PHE A 76 -11.33 -29.26 4.89
C PHE A 76 -10.14 -28.40 4.47
N ASN A 77 -10.15 -27.90 3.25
CA ASN A 77 -9.09 -27.08 2.70
C ASN A 77 -9.65 -25.78 2.17
N VAL A 78 -8.78 -24.79 2.07
CA VAL A 78 -8.99 -23.57 1.33
C VAL A 78 -8.08 -23.63 0.10
N THR A 79 -8.64 -23.25 -1.04
CA THR A 79 -7.93 -23.11 -2.30
C THR A 79 -7.88 -21.62 -2.64
N LEU A 80 -6.68 -21.11 -2.89
CA LEU A 80 -6.42 -19.72 -3.24
C LEU A 80 -5.71 -19.71 -4.59
N THR A 81 -6.26 -19.02 -5.58
CA THR A 81 -5.62 -18.83 -6.88
C THR A 81 -5.05 -17.41 -6.97
N ILE A 82 -3.75 -17.31 -7.17
CA ILE A 82 -3.01 -16.05 -7.24
C ILE A 82 -2.66 -15.81 -8.72
N PRO A 83 -3.02 -14.64 -9.30
CA PRO A 83 -2.69 -14.27 -10.67
C PRO A 83 -1.18 -14.22 -10.92
N LYS A 84 -0.79 -14.43 -12.19
CA LYS A 84 0.62 -14.48 -12.60
C LYS A 84 1.42 -13.22 -12.24
N ASP A 85 0.76 -12.07 -12.20
CA ASP A 85 1.40 -10.78 -11.93
C ASP A 85 1.98 -10.72 -10.51
N PHE A 86 1.41 -11.50 -9.58
CA PHE A 86 1.93 -11.70 -8.22
C PHE A 86 2.89 -12.88 -8.10
N ILE A 87 2.89 -13.83 -9.04
CA ILE A 87 3.76 -15.02 -9.02
C ILE A 87 5.11 -14.70 -9.69
N GLY A 88 5.13 -13.83 -10.68
CA GLY A 88 6.31 -13.45 -11.44
C GLY A 88 6.90 -14.64 -12.22
N GLU A 89 8.23 -14.79 -12.20
CA GLU A 89 8.96 -15.83 -12.94
C GLU A 89 9.25 -17.08 -12.08
N ALA A 90 8.40 -17.39 -11.09
CA ALA A 90 8.58 -18.56 -10.25
C ALA A 90 8.46 -19.86 -11.07
N THR A 91 9.32 -20.81 -10.77
CA THR A 91 9.20 -22.16 -11.30
C THR A 91 8.39 -23.05 -10.36
N GLN A 92 7.90 -24.20 -10.84
CA GLN A 92 7.21 -25.18 -9.96
C GLN A 92 8.12 -25.64 -8.80
N GLU A 93 9.43 -25.76 -9.02
CA GLU A 93 10.40 -26.15 -7.97
C GLU A 93 10.47 -25.09 -6.86
N ASP A 94 10.49 -23.81 -7.23
CA ASP A 94 10.47 -22.69 -6.27
C ASP A 94 9.18 -22.72 -5.44
N LEU A 95 8.05 -23.00 -6.07
CA LEU A 95 6.74 -23.07 -5.42
C LEU A 95 6.62 -24.31 -4.51
N ASP A 96 7.19 -25.45 -4.90
CA ASP A 96 7.23 -26.65 -4.06
C ASP A 96 8.07 -26.43 -2.79
N ASP A 97 9.19 -25.74 -2.91
CA ASP A 97 10.03 -25.39 -1.77
C ASP A 97 9.34 -24.37 -0.86
N LEU A 98 8.67 -23.38 -1.44
CA LEU A 98 7.84 -22.42 -0.69
C LEU A 98 6.71 -23.14 0.07
N ALA A 99 6.02 -24.08 -0.58
CA ALA A 99 4.95 -24.85 0.06
C ALA A 99 5.46 -25.60 1.29
N LYS A 100 6.62 -26.26 1.20
CA LYS A 100 7.27 -26.97 2.32
C LYS A 100 7.67 -26.00 3.43
N GLU A 101 8.32 -24.89 3.07
CA GLU A 101 8.78 -23.88 4.04
C GLU A 101 7.61 -23.29 4.83
N LYS A 102 6.50 -22.97 4.15
CA LYS A 102 5.35 -22.30 4.75
C LYS A 102 4.27 -23.25 5.30
N GLY A 103 4.45 -24.55 5.18
CA GLY A 103 3.47 -25.55 5.63
C GLY A 103 2.17 -25.52 4.82
N ILE A 104 2.24 -25.11 3.55
CA ILE A 104 1.17 -25.17 2.58
C ILE A 104 1.13 -26.57 1.98
N LYS A 105 -0.07 -27.13 1.80
CA LYS A 105 -0.23 -28.51 1.33
C LYS A 105 0.32 -28.73 -0.08
N SER A 106 0.01 -27.81 -0.99
CA SER A 106 0.57 -27.76 -2.35
C SER A 106 0.43 -26.36 -2.94
N ILE A 107 1.36 -26.01 -3.82
CA ILE A 107 1.27 -24.86 -4.70
C ILE A 107 1.50 -25.36 -6.12
N THR A 108 0.57 -25.14 -7.02
CA THR A 108 0.64 -25.60 -8.41
C THR A 108 0.71 -24.43 -9.35
N LEU A 109 1.76 -24.35 -10.16
CA LEU A 109 1.87 -23.36 -11.24
C LEU A 109 0.95 -23.77 -12.39
N ASN A 110 0.02 -22.91 -12.73
CA ASN A 110 -0.95 -23.14 -13.80
C ASN A 110 -0.36 -22.77 -15.18
N SER A 111 -0.97 -23.25 -16.25
CA SER A 111 -0.50 -23.01 -17.62
C SER A 111 -0.59 -21.54 -18.07
N ASP A 112 -1.42 -20.74 -17.42
CA ASP A 112 -1.59 -19.30 -17.63
C ASP A 112 -0.59 -18.45 -16.82
N GLY A 113 0.24 -19.09 -15.99
CA GLY A 113 1.23 -18.48 -15.11
C GLY A 113 0.69 -18.11 -13.73
N SER A 114 -0.61 -18.26 -13.47
CA SER A 114 -1.17 -18.16 -12.12
C SER A 114 -0.71 -19.33 -11.25
N ALA A 115 -0.90 -19.25 -9.93
CA ALA A 115 -0.59 -20.37 -9.03
C ALA A 115 -1.76 -20.68 -8.10
N THR A 116 -2.06 -21.98 -7.96
CA THR A 116 -3.12 -22.48 -7.09
C THR A 116 -2.52 -23.02 -5.80
N TYR A 117 -2.86 -22.41 -4.68
CA TYR A 117 -2.46 -22.77 -3.34
C TYR A 117 -3.55 -23.59 -2.69
N VAL A 118 -3.21 -24.76 -2.14
CA VAL A 118 -4.12 -25.58 -1.35
C VAL A 118 -3.57 -25.70 0.06
N MET A 119 -4.35 -25.29 1.04
CA MET A 119 -3.94 -25.31 2.44
C MET A 119 -5.08 -25.76 3.37
N SER A 120 -4.76 -26.12 4.61
CA SER A 120 -5.78 -26.37 5.62
C SER A 120 -6.47 -25.06 6.05
N LYS A 121 -7.69 -25.17 6.58
CA LYS A 121 -8.39 -24.00 7.15
C LYS A 121 -7.55 -23.30 8.23
N ALA A 122 -6.92 -24.07 9.12
CA ALA A 122 -6.05 -23.51 10.16
C ALA A 122 -4.86 -22.72 9.56
N LYS A 123 -4.27 -23.21 8.45
CA LYS A 123 -3.19 -22.49 7.77
C LYS A 123 -3.69 -21.23 7.07
N HIS A 124 -4.87 -21.27 6.51
CA HIS A 124 -5.52 -20.08 5.94
C HIS A 124 -5.83 -19.04 7.02
N GLU A 125 -6.39 -19.44 8.16
CA GLU A 125 -6.65 -18.56 9.31
C GLU A 125 -5.36 -17.92 9.83
N GLU A 126 -4.26 -18.69 9.92
CA GLU A 126 -2.93 -18.17 10.26
C GLU A 126 -2.48 -17.10 9.26
N MET A 127 -2.60 -17.38 7.95
CA MET A 127 -2.24 -16.46 6.88
C MET A 127 -3.06 -15.16 6.93
N VAL A 128 -4.38 -15.26 7.11
CA VAL A 128 -5.27 -14.08 7.25
C VAL A 128 -4.90 -13.27 8.50
N SER A 129 -4.55 -13.94 9.60
CA SER A 129 -4.06 -13.28 10.82
C SER A 129 -2.76 -12.53 10.58
N ASP A 130 -1.83 -13.12 9.81
CA ASP A 130 -0.56 -12.48 9.45
C ASP A 130 -0.79 -11.26 8.56
N VAL A 131 -1.69 -11.35 7.57
CA VAL A 131 -2.10 -10.21 6.73
C VAL A 131 -2.69 -9.09 7.58
N ARG A 132 -3.61 -9.41 8.49
CA ARG A 132 -4.18 -8.44 9.44
C ARG A 132 -3.10 -7.73 10.25
N LYS A 133 -2.14 -8.51 10.78
CA LYS A 133 -1.03 -7.94 11.55
C LYS A 133 -0.19 -7.00 10.69
N GLN A 134 0.18 -7.40 9.49
CA GLN A 134 0.99 -6.58 8.59
C GLN A 134 0.29 -5.28 8.20
N ILE A 135 -1.03 -5.31 7.94
CA ILE A 135 -1.81 -4.09 7.69
C ILE A 135 -1.76 -3.17 8.91
N ASN A 136 -2.03 -3.70 10.10
CA ASN A 136 -2.00 -2.88 11.32
C ASN A 136 -0.60 -2.29 11.59
N ASP A 137 0.47 -3.06 11.38
CA ASP A 137 1.84 -2.58 11.48
C ASP A 137 2.09 -1.43 10.47
N SER A 138 1.64 -1.59 9.21
CA SER A 138 1.76 -0.56 8.17
C SER A 138 0.96 0.71 8.52
N LEU A 139 -0.27 0.58 9.05
CA LEU A 139 -1.06 1.73 9.51
C LEU A 139 -0.33 2.48 10.63
N GLN A 140 0.32 1.76 11.55
CA GLN A 140 1.12 2.39 12.62
C GLN A 140 2.36 3.10 12.06
N GLU A 141 3.03 2.53 11.06
CA GLU A 141 4.18 3.15 10.40
C GLU A 141 3.80 4.43 9.62
N MET A 142 2.58 4.54 9.12
CA MET A 142 2.09 5.76 8.49
C MET A 142 1.95 6.90 9.50
N VAL A 143 1.57 6.62 10.74
CA VAL A 143 1.29 7.63 11.76
C VAL A 143 2.55 8.42 12.12
N GLY A 144 2.53 9.73 11.87
CA GLY A 144 3.64 10.64 12.19
C GLY A 144 4.92 10.39 11.38
N SER A 145 4.84 9.63 10.28
CA SER A 145 5.97 9.38 9.40
C SER A 145 6.44 10.65 8.68
N GLU A 146 7.61 10.59 8.04
CA GLU A 146 8.11 11.71 7.23
C GLU A 146 7.14 12.07 6.08
N THR A 147 6.44 11.07 5.51
CA THR A 147 5.45 11.28 4.46
C THR A 147 4.15 11.85 5.00
N TYR A 148 3.74 11.43 6.21
CA TYR A 148 2.47 11.80 6.84
C TYR A 148 2.68 12.43 8.23
N PRO A 149 3.40 13.56 8.34
CA PRO A 149 3.80 14.12 9.64
C PRO A 149 2.63 14.63 10.48
N ASN A 150 1.49 14.90 9.85
CA ASN A 150 0.29 15.45 10.49
C ASN A 150 -0.74 14.38 10.87
N ILE A 151 -0.61 13.14 10.36
CA ILE A 151 -1.46 12.02 10.78
C ILE A 151 -1.03 11.61 12.19
N ILE A 152 -1.97 11.63 13.14
CA ILE A 152 -1.72 11.29 14.55
C ILE A 152 -2.33 9.96 14.97
N ALA A 153 -3.33 9.47 14.22
CA ALA A 153 -3.91 8.15 14.42
C ALA A 153 -4.56 7.65 13.14
N ILE A 154 -4.53 6.34 12.93
CA ILE A 154 -5.33 5.64 11.94
C ILE A 154 -5.99 4.46 12.65
N SER A 155 -7.30 4.31 12.52
CA SER A 155 -8.07 3.17 13.00
C SER A 155 -8.85 2.54 11.86
N ALA A 156 -9.07 1.24 11.95
CA ALA A 156 -9.90 0.48 11.03
C ALA A 156 -10.83 -0.45 11.80
N ASP A 157 -11.94 -0.85 11.17
CA ASP A 157 -12.75 -1.96 11.65
C ASP A 157 -12.02 -3.31 11.45
N ASP A 158 -12.63 -4.39 11.95
CA ASP A 158 -12.03 -5.72 11.89
C ASP A 158 -11.81 -6.25 10.46
N ASP A 159 -12.60 -5.79 9.51
CA ASP A 159 -12.58 -6.25 8.12
C ASP A 159 -11.89 -5.25 7.18
N PHE A 160 -11.29 -4.18 7.73
CA PHE A 160 -10.63 -3.11 6.98
C PHE A 160 -11.50 -2.49 5.89
N THR A 161 -12.80 -2.41 6.14
CA THR A 161 -13.78 -1.76 5.23
C THR A 161 -14.04 -0.30 5.58
N ASN A 162 -13.74 0.10 6.82
CA ASN A 162 -13.89 1.47 7.29
C ASN A 162 -12.63 1.94 8.00
N PHE A 163 -12.02 2.99 7.47
CA PHE A 163 -10.85 3.63 8.06
C PHE A 163 -11.20 5.04 8.55
N THR A 164 -10.70 5.37 9.73
CA THR A 164 -10.72 6.73 10.27
C THR A 164 -9.29 7.22 10.45
N VAL A 165 -8.93 8.28 9.75
CA VAL A 165 -7.61 8.92 9.82
C VAL A 165 -7.75 10.23 10.59
N THR A 166 -7.06 10.36 11.71
CA THR A 166 -7.04 11.60 12.50
C THR A 166 -5.81 12.41 12.14
N THR A 167 -6.01 13.63 11.66
CA THR A 167 -4.95 14.54 11.25
C THR A 167 -5.03 15.89 11.95
N LYS A 168 -3.89 16.56 12.11
CA LYS A 168 -3.81 17.95 12.58
C LYS A 168 -4.21 18.96 11.51
N ASN A 169 -4.27 18.53 10.25
CA ASN A 169 -4.62 19.40 9.14
C ASN A 169 -6.12 19.77 9.19
N LYS A 170 -6.45 20.95 8.68
CA LYS A 170 -7.85 21.39 8.50
C LYS A 170 -8.41 21.05 7.13
N GLU A 171 -7.55 20.75 6.19
CA GLU A 171 -7.83 20.28 4.83
C GLU A 171 -6.77 19.24 4.49
N LEU A 172 -7.09 18.26 3.66
CA LEU A 172 -6.13 17.26 3.24
C LEU A 172 -4.98 17.91 2.49
N ASP A 173 -3.76 17.55 2.85
CA ASP A 173 -2.61 17.81 2.00
C ASP A 173 -2.49 16.78 0.86
N PHE A 174 -1.53 17.01 -0.03
CA PHE A 174 -1.32 16.13 -1.18
C PHE A 174 -0.97 14.70 -0.78
N ALA A 175 -0.10 14.52 0.20
CA ALA A 175 0.32 13.20 0.67
C ALA A 175 -0.84 12.44 1.32
N GLU A 176 -1.63 13.10 2.17
CA GLU A 176 -2.82 12.52 2.80
C GLU A 176 -3.85 12.09 1.74
N SER A 177 -4.05 12.90 0.69
CA SER A 177 -4.94 12.56 -0.42
C SER A 177 -4.51 11.30 -1.16
N PHE A 178 -3.19 11.10 -1.36
CA PHE A 178 -2.65 9.87 -1.94
C PHE A 178 -2.68 8.69 -0.97
N GLY A 179 -2.58 8.94 0.34
CA GLY A 179 -2.68 7.91 1.38
C GLY A 179 -3.99 7.13 1.36
N VAL A 180 -5.07 7.75 0.86
CA VAL A 180 -6.38 7.08 0.68
C VAL A 180 -6.25 5.82 -0.18
N MET A 181 -5.44 5.87 -1.25
CA MET A 181 -5.23 4.73 -2.14
C MET A 181 -4.60 3.54 -1.42
N ALA A 182 -3.63 3.79 -0.54
CA ALA A 182 -3.01 2.74 0.25
C ALA A 182 -4.03 2.07 1.19
N LEU A 183 -4.94 2.85 1.79
CA LEU A 183 -5.99 2.33 2.66
C LEU A 183 -7.00 1.47 1.87
N TYR A 184 -7.38 1.89 0.66
CA TYR A 184 -8.22 1.06 -0.22
C TYR A 184 -7.53 -0.24 -0.59
N MET A 185 -6.23 -0.20 -0.89
CA MET A 185 -5.45 -1.39 -1.19
C MET A 185 -5.37 -2.35 0.00
N TYR A 186 -5.17 -1.84 1.22
CA TYR A 186 -5.14 -2.68 2.43
C TYR A 186 -6.47 -3.39 2.66
N GLY A 187 -7.59 -2.68 2.57
CA GLY A 187 -8.91 -3.29 2.72
C GLY A 187 -9.20 -4.31 1.64
N SER A 188 -8.91 -4.00 0.37
CA SER A 188 -9.10 -4.93 -0.74
C SER A 188 -8.22 -6.18 -0.59
N MET A 189 -6.97 -6.03 -0.20
CA MET A 189 -6.06 -7.14 0.04
C MET A 189 -6.57 -8.06 1.17
N TYR A 190 -7.00 -7.48 2.30
CA TYR A 190 -7.57 -8.26 3.39
C TYR A 190 -8.80 -9.05 2.94
N ALA A 191 -9.75 -8.40 2.28
CA ALA A 191 -10.97 -9.02 1.76
C ALA A 191 -10.66 -10.21 0.85
N VAL A 192 -9.78 -10.01 -0.11
CA VAL A 192 -9.36 -11.06 -1.04
C VAL A 192 -8.76 -12.26 -0.29
N PHE A 193 -7.79 -12.05 0.60
CA PHE A 193 -7.15 -13.13 1.32
C PHE A 193 -8.06 -13.78 2.37
N SER A 194 -8.99 -13.04 2.97
CA SER A 194 -10.02 -13.60 3.84
C SER A 194 -11.08 -14.39 3.08
N GLY A 195 -11.20 -14.16 1.76
CA GLY A 195 -12.25 -14.71 0.90
C GLY A 195 -13.61 -14.14 1.25
N GLU A 196 -13.66 -12.84 1.51
CA GLU A 196 -14.86 -12.05 1.75
C GLU A 196 -15.07 -11.08 0.60
N GLU A 197 -16.32 -10.94 0.17
CA GLU A 197 -16.67 -9.94 -0.82
C GLU A 197 -16.80 -8.58 -0.15
N VAL A 198 -16.11 -7.57 -0.70
CA VAL A 198 -16.19 -6.19 -0.23
C VAL A 198 -16.63 -5.29 -1.38
N ASP A 199 -17.82 -4.74 -1.25
CA ASP A 199 -18.39 -3.83 -2.25
C ASP A 199 -17.77 -2.44 -2.20
N ASN A 200 -17.33 -2.02 -1.01
CA ASN A 200 -16.81 -0.68 -0.78
C ASN A 200 -15.90 -0.62 0.43
N ILE A 201 -14.84 0.18 0.31
CA ILE A 201 -13.99 0.58 1.42
C ILE A 201 -14.17 2.07 1.60
N HIS A 202 -14.46 2.47 2.83
CA HIS A 202 -14.69 3.86 3.22
C HIS A 202 -13.51 4.40 4.01
N VAL A 203 -13.09 5.62 3.68
CA VAL A 203 -12.05 6.35 4.40
C VAL A 203 -12.57 7.71 4.81
N GLU A 204 -12.42 8.03 6.09
CA GLU A 204 -12.84 9.28 6.67
C GLU A 204 -11.65 9.98 7.34
N PHE A 205 -11.44 11.26 7.03
CA PHE A 205 -10.44 12.09 7.67
C PHE A 205 -11.10 13.02 8.68
N VAL A 206 -10.59 13.00 9.90
CA VAL A 206 -11.11 13.76 11.02
C VAL A 206 -10.05 14.72 11.53
N ASN A 207 -10.40 15.99 11.73
CA ASN A 207 -9.50 16.96 12.33
C ASN A 207 -9.30 16.66 13.82
N ALA A 208 -8.08 16.60 14.28
CA ALA A 208 -7.71 16.24 15.64
C ALA A 208 -8.20 17.22 16.71
N ASP A 209 -8.32 18.49 16.38
CA ASP A 209 -8.67 19.55 17.34
C ASP A 209 -10.20 19.72 17.47
N SER A 210 -10.91 19.65 16.33
CA SER A 210 -12.36 19.88 16.31
C SER A 210 -13.19 18.60 16.35
N GLY A 211 -12.62 17.46 15.93
CA GLY A 211 -13.36 16.22 15.75
C GLY A 211 -14.29 16.23 14.53
N GLU A 212 -14.20 17.25 13.69
CA GLU A 212 -15.02 17.36 12.48
C GLU A 212 -14.41 16.53 11.34
N VAL A 213 -15.28 15.92 10.53
CA VAL A 213 -14.88 15.26 9.28
C VAL A 213 -14.49 16.33 8.28
N ILE A 214 -13.24 16.29 7.82
CA ILE A 214 -12.72 17.24 6.83
C ILE A 214 -12.75 16.70 5.41
N SER A 215 -12.78 15.36 5.27
CA SER A 215 -12.92 14.69 3.98
C SER A 215 -13.37 13.25 4.17
N SER A 216 -14.04 12.68 3.17
CA SER A 216 -14.35 11.26 3.12
C SER A 216 -14.31 10.77 1.68
N GLY A 217 -14.01 9.48 1.49
CA GLY A 217 -13.95 8.82 0.19
C GLY A 217 -14.45 7.40 0.25
N ALA A 218 -14.82 6.87 -0.90
CA ALA A 218 -15.27 5.50 -1.04
C ALA A 218 -14.62 4.86 -2.27
N SER A 219 -14.12 3.63 -2.12
CA SER A 219 -13.39 2.94 -3.20
C SER A 219 -14.24 2.69 -4.43
N LYS A 220 -15.57 2.51 -4.26
CA LYS A 220 -16.51 2.35 -5.38
C LYS A 220 -16.59 3.58 -6.30
N ASP A 221 -16.28 4.78 -5.78
CA ASP A 221 -16.36 6.03 -6.53
C ASP A 221 -15.15 6.19 -7.50
N MET A 222 -14.12 5.36 -7.34
CA MET A 222 -12.94 5.31 -8.22
C MET A 222 -13.18 4.52 -9.51
N LYS A 223 -14.22 3.68 -9.56
CA LYS A 223 -14.55 2.83 -10.72
C LYS A 223 -15.40 3.54 -11.79
N SER A 224 -15.46 4.89 -11.76
CA SER A 224 -16.32 5.70 -12.65
C SER A 224 -15.56 6.18 -13.87
#